data_e4db16022a596d0fd64496fb8aeefc5b
#
_entry.id   e4db16022a596d0fd64496fb8aeefc5b
#
_cell.length_a   1.000
_cell.length_b   1.000
_cell.length_c   1.000
_cell.angle_alpha   90.00
_cell.angle_beta   90.00
_cell.angle_gamma   90.00
#
_symmetry.space_group_name_H-M   'P 1'
#
loop_
_entity.id
_entity.type
_entity.pdbx_description
1 polymer ?
#
loop_
_entity_poly.entity_id
_entity_poly.type
_entity_poly.pdbx_seq_one_letter_code
_entity_poly.pdbx_strand_id
1 'polypeptide(L)'
;SWSLMSCKDSAGRVYIRAYRNRWDAEKKRSCVDARIQVGRLLDDGSIRLSSAFEQAFSSFQGQTWYWADRELVSQQQFEQLFPVKKAKKDISWSDETIRVGVTYAAWKTAEKMKILDDLTAVFGEEKGRYLLALAAYKLDGGGAMMNFEDWVAQVWLPDIEPRDGRRISELLAKLTVTQFEEYYKKRYDRANERQAGAVTLSFDSTSISTYSTTITDAAWGHAKQNPELRQVNYMVVCDHASGDVVYAYAYDGSINDKAILPTIYLQMQSAN
;
A
#
# COMPACT_ATOMS: atom_id res chain seq x y z
N SER A 1 -11.09 -23.76 -48.86
CA SER A 1 -11.48 -22.66 -47.98
C SER A 1 -10.31 -21.71 -47.77
N TRP A 2 -10.60 -20.46 -47.46
CA TRP A 2 -9.63 -19.49 -47.04
C TRP A 2 -9.46 -19.53 -45.52
N SER A 3 -8.21 -19.41 -45.04
CA SER A 3 -7.87 -19.30 -43.63
C SER A 3 -7.26 -17.93 -43.35
N LEU A 4 -7.58 -17.35 -42.23
CA LEU A 4 -7.08 -16.02 -41.81
C LEU A 4 -5.98 -16.16 -40.76
N MET A 5 -4.99 -15.28 -40.84
CA MET A 5 -3.95 -15.14 -39.80
C MET A 5 -3.52 -13.69 -39.60
N SER A 6 -3.15 -13.36 -38.40
CA SER A 6 -2.49 -12.10 -38.11
C SER A 6 -0.97 -12.22 -38.19
N CYS A 7 -0.30 -11.18 -38.67
CA CYS A 7 1.17 -11.09 -38.70
C CYS A 7 1.62 -9.68 -38.37
N LYS A 8 2.76 -9.56 -37.66
CA LYS A 8 3.37 -8.27 -37.34
C LYS A 8 4.48 -7.95 -38.33
N ASP A 9 4.62 -6.69 -38.70
CA ASP A 9 5.78 -6.20 -39.43
C ASP A 9 6.91 -5.78 -38.46
N SER A 10 8.05 -5.37 -38.99
CA SER A 10 9.22 -4.91 -38.23
C SER A 10 8.96 -3.65 -37.42
N ALA A 11 7.92 -2.89 -37.74
CA ALA A 11 7.48 -1.70 -37.00
C ALA A 11 6.37 -1.99 -35.98
N GLY A 12 6.07 -3.28 -35.73
CA GLY A 12 5.07 -3.71 -34.74
C GLY A 12 3.61 -3.61 -35.21
N ARG A 13 3.35 -3.16 -36.44
CA ARG A 13 1.99 -3.02 -36.99
C ARG A 13 1.44 -4.39 -37.32
N VAL A 14 0.17 -4.64 -37.00
CA VAL A 14 -0.50 -5.93 -37.25
C VAL A 14 -1.30 -5.89 -38.54
N TYR A 15 -1.11 -6.91 -39.36
CA TYR A 15 -1.83 -7.09 -40.61
C TYR A 15 -2.55 -8.43 -40.60
N ILE A 16 -3.74 -8.47 -41.17
CA ILE A 16 -4.50 -9.70 -41.40
C ILE A 16 -4.27 -10.15 -42.82
N ARG A 17 -3.95 -11.42 -42.98
CA ARG A 17 -3.74 -12.08 -44.28
C ARG A 17 -4.66 -13.28 -44.41
N ALA A 18 -5.24 -13.42 -45.58
CA ALA A 18 -5.95 -14.63 -46.02
C ALA A 18 -5.02 -15.49 -46.86
N TYR A 19 -5.07 -16.76 -46.64
CA TYR A 19 -4.34 -17.73 -47.44
C TYR A 19 -5.23 -18.94 -47.75
N ARG A 20 -4.99 -19.54 -48.91
CA ARG A 20 -5.65 -20.75 -49.34
C ARG A 20 -4.58 -21.81 -49.55
N ASN A 21 -4.79 -22.96 -48.96
CA ASN A 21 -3.92 -24.11 -49.11
C ASN A 21 -4.45 -25.08 -50.13
N ARG A 22 -3.56 -25.69 -50.87
CA ARG A 22 -3.82 -26.78 -51.77
C ARG A 22 -2.89 -27.94 -51.44
N TRP A 23 -3.39 -29.15 -51.52
CA TRP A 23 -2.56 -30.35 -51.39
C TRP A 23 -1.65 -30.49 -52.59
N ASP A 24 -0.36 -30.61 -52.38
CA ASP A 24 0.65 -30.87 -53.40
C ASP A 24 0.99 -32.35 -53.32
N ALA A 25 0.58 -33.11 -54.37
CA ALA A 25 0.75 -34.54 -54.42
C ALA A 25 2.21 -34.98 -54.61
N GLU A 26 3.05 -34.14 -55.23
CA GLU A 26 4.48 -34.42 -55.43
C GLU A 26 5.24 -34.21 -54.10
N LYS A 27 4.92 -33.16 -53.40
CA LYS A 27 5.56 -32.81 -52.11
C LYS A 27 4.91 -33.52 -50.92
N LYS A 28 3.79 -34.22 -51.12
CA LYS A 28 3.00 -34.91 -50.08
C LYS A 28 2.71 -34.02 -48.88
N ARG A 29 2.44 -32.72 -49.10
CA ARG A 29 2.12 -31.76 -48.07
C ARG A 29 1.17 -30.67 -48.56
N SER A 30 0.52 -29.99 -47.63
CA SER A 30 -0.27 -28.79 -47.91
C SER A 30 0.65 -27.61 -48.21
N CYS A 31 0.46 -26.97 -49.36
CA CYS A 31 1.20 -25.76 -49.76
C CYS A 31 0.25 -24.60 -49.95
N VAL A 32 0.73 -23.39 -49.68
CA VAL A 32 -0.04 -22.17 -49.91
C VAL A 32 -0.17 -21.93 -51.40
N ASP A 33 -1.40 -21.98 -51.89
CA ASP A 33 -1.77 -21.80 -53.30
C ASP A 33 -2.04 -20.30 -53.61
N ALA A 34 -2.68 -19.62 -52.70
CA ALA A 34 -2.96 -18.19 -52.83
C ALA A 34 -2.84 -17.45 -51.50
N ARG A 35 -2.43 -16.18 -51.59
CA ARG A 35 -2.32 -15.31 -50.45
C ARG A 35 -2.80 -13.92 -50.83
N ILE A 36 -3.61 -13.30 -49.95
CA ILE A 36 -4.07 -11.93 -50.11
C ILE A 36 -3.97 -11.19 -48.77
N GLN A 37 -3.56 -9.95 -48.81
CA GLN A 37 -3.58 -9.09 -47.60
C GLN A 37 -5.00 -8.56 -47.42
N VAL A 38 -5.63 -8.93 -46.31
CA VAL A 38 -6.99 -8.47 -45.94
C VAL A 38 -6.97 -7.00 -45.55
N GLY A 39 -6.08 -6.64 -44.64
CA GLY A 39 -5.99 -5.26 -44.17
C GLY A 39 -5.05 -5.09 -43.00
N ARG A 40 -5.05 -3.88 -42.42
CA ARG A 40 -4.30 -3.56 -41.23
C ARG A 40 -5.25 -3.49 -40.02
N LEU A 41 -4.91 -4.17 -38.96
CA LEU A 41 -5.59 -4.06 -37.67
C LEU A 41 -5.28 -2.70 -37.01
N LEU A 42 -6.30 -2.03 -36.55
CA LEU A 42 -6.21 -0.77 -35.82
C LEU A 42 -6.35 -1.02 -34.30
N ASP A 43 -6.03 0.01 -33.49
CA ASP A 43 -6.01 -0.10 -32.04
C ASP A 43 -7.40 -0.34 -31.40
N ASP A 44 -8.46 0.05 -32.10
CA ASP A 44 -9.85 -0.16 -31.71
C ASP A 44 -10.38 -1.57 -32.09
N GLY A 45 -9.54 -2.43 -32.63
CA GLY A 45 -9.90 -3.77 -33.10
C GLY A 45 -10.52 -3.80 -34.50
N SER A 46 -10.77 -2.64 -35.13
CA SER A 46 -11.25 -2.58 -36.51
C SER A 46 -10.14 -2.89 -37.52
N ILE A 47 -10.52 -3.24 -38.71
CA ILE A 47 -9.60 -3.54 -39.83
C ILE A 47 -9.77 -2.51 -40.92
N ARG A 48 -8.70 -1.81 -41.25
CA ARG A 48 -8.62 -1.06 -42.49
C ARG A 48 -8.36 -2.03 -43.64
N LEU A 49 -9.41 -2.38 -44.39
CA LEU A 49 -9.31 -3.30 -45.52
C LEU A 49 -8.34 -2.76 -46.59
N SER A 50 -7.69 -3.68 -47.32
CA SER A 50 -6.89 -3.34 -48.48
C SER A 50 -7.76 -3.27 -49.72
N SER A 51 -7.47 -2.35 -50.62
CA SER A 51 -8.20 -2.22 -51.90
C SER A 51 -8.20 -3.53 -52.72
N ALA A 52 -7.12 -4.28 -52.69
CA ALA A 52 -7.01 -5.59 -53.33
C ALA A 52 -7.99 -6.63 -52.75
N PHE A 53 -8.21 -6.60 -51.44
CA PHE A 53 -9.15 -7.50 -50.77
C PHE A 53 -10.60 -7.09 -51.09
N GLU A 54 -10.91 -5.80 -51.05
CA GLU A 54 -12.24 -5.29 -51.37
C GLU A 54 -12.63 -5.56 -52.82
N GLN A 55 -11.68 -5.47 -53.74
CA GLN A 55 -11.92 -5.83 -55.16
C GLN A 55 -12.14 -7.34 -55.36
N ALA A 56 -11.43 -8.16 -54.60
CA ALA A 56 -11.54 -9.63 -54.70
C ALA A 56 -12.81 -10.16 -54.01
N PHE A 57 -13.30 -9.46 -52.98
CA PHE A 57 -14.41 -9.89 -52.14
C PHE A 57 -15.39 -8.75 -51.91
N SER A 58 -16.24 -8.48 -52.91
CA SER A 58 -17.20 -7.36 -52.88
C SER A 58 -18.18 -7.36 -51.69
N SER A 59 -18.44 -8.54 -51.12
CA SER A 59 -19.30 -8.67 -49.92
C SER A 59 -18.76 -8.00 -48.67
N PHE A 60 -17.49 -7.60 -48.65
CA PHE A 60 -16.87 -6.93 -47.52
C PHE A 60 -16.81 -5.40 -47.69
N GLN A 61 -17.21 -4.88 -48.82
CA GLN A 61 -17.21 -3.44 -49.12
C GLN A 61 -18.28 -2.70 -48.34
N GLY A 62 -17.96 -1.47 -47.97
CA GLY A 62 -18.93 -0.51 -47.36
C GLY A 62 -19.29 -0.76 -45.91
N GLN A 63 -18.64 -1.70 -45.26
CA GLN A 63 -18.82 -1.99 -43.83
C GLN A 63 -17.48 -1.98 -43.06
N THR A 64 -17.54 -1.64 -41.80
CA THR A 64 -16.38 -1.77 -40.90
C THR A 64 -16.32 -3.18 -40.34
N TRP A 65 -15.19 -3.84 -40.52
CA TRP A 65 -14.94 -5.19 -40.03
C TRP A 65 -13.96 -5.16 -38.86
N TYR A 66 -14.14 -6.11 -37.95
CA TYR A 66 -13.33 -6.28 -36.75
C TYR A 66 -12.67 -7.63 -36.74
N TRP A 67 -11.55 -7.74 -36.00
CA TRP A 67 -10.82 -8.99 -35.86
C TRP A 67 -11.12 -9.63 -34.50
N ALA A 68 -11.73 -10.80 -34.49
CA ALA A 68 -11.99 -11.61 -33.32
C ALA A 68 -11.87 -13.10 -33.63
N ASP A 69 -11.31 -13.88 -32.75
CA ASP A 69 -11.21 -15.35 -32.84
C ASP A 69 -10.72 -15.89 -34.19
N ARG A 70 -9.80 -15.17 -34.82
CA ARG A 70 -9.25 -15.46 -36.18
C ARG A 70 -10.25 -15.32 -37.31
N GLU A 71 -11.32 -14.58 -37.12
CA GLU A 71 -12.34 -14.28 -38.09
C GLU A 71 -12.58 -12.78 -38.25
N LEU A 72 -13.17 -12.42 -39.40
CA LEU A 72 -13.70 -11.08 -39.63
C LEU A 72 -15.15 -11.06 -39.16
N VAL A 73 -15.42 -10.24 -38.15
CA VAL A 73 -16.75 -10.10 -37.54
C VAL A 73 -17.31 -8.70 -37.78
N SER A 74 -18.63 -8.61 -37.84
CA SER A 74 -19.31 -7.30 -37.90
C SER A 74 -19.16 -6.53 -36.58
N GLN A 75 -19.41 -5.21 -36.60
CA GLN A 75 -19.41 -4.37 -35.39
C GLN A 75 -20.31 -4.96 -34.29
N GLN A 76 -21.52 -5.37 -34.67
CA GLN A 76 -22.48 -5.90 -33.71
C GLN A 76 -22.00 -7.21 -33.05
N GLN A 77 -21.35 -8.10 -33.79
CA GLN A 77 -20.75 -9.32 -33.27
C GLN A 77 -19.53 -9.02 -32.38
N PHE A 78 -18.73 -8.05 -32.79
CA PHE A 78 -17.56 -7.62 -32.00
C PHE A 78 -17.98 -7.01 -30.65
N GLU A 79 -19.00 -6.17 -30.62
CA GLU A 79 -19.56 -5.59 -29.39
C GLU A 79 -20.19 -6.65 -28.45
N GLN A 80 -20.71 -7.75 -29.02
CA GLN A 80 -21.20 -8.89 -28.23
C GLN A 80 -20.06 -9.71 -27.63
N LEU A 81 -18.98 -9.93 -28.40
CA LEU A 81 -17.80 -10.66 -27.93
C LEU A 81 -16.95 -9.85 -26.94
N PHE A 82 -16.86 -8.56 -27.16
CA PHE A 82 -16.14 -7.59 -26.34
C PHE A 82 -17.11 -6.49 -25.86
N PRO A 83 -18.05 -6.80 -24.96
CA PRO A 83 -18.98 -5.79 -24.48
C PRO A 83 -18.19 -4.65 -23.85
N VAL A 84 -18.27 -3.48 -24.45
CA VAL A 84 -17.73 -2.25 -23.86
C VAL A 84 -18.44 -2.10 -22.53
N LYS A 85 -17.75 -2.41 -21.44
CA LYS A 85 -18.24 -2.09 -20.10
C LYS A 85 -18.50 -0.58 -20.16
N LYS A 86 -19.79 -0.19 -20.13
CA LYS A 86 -20.16 1.23 -20.03
C LYS A 86 -19.25 1.87 -19.03
N ALA A 87 -18.45 2.83 -19.48
CA ALA A 87 -17.48 3.52 -18.65
C ALA A 87 -18.21 3.95 -17.38
N LYS A 88 -17.89 3.35 -16.26
CA LYS A 88 -18.18 3.97 -14.98
C LYS A 88 -17.55 5.34 -15.09
N LYS A 89 -18.39 6.38 -14.89
CA LYS A 89 -18.08 7.78 -14.67
C LYS A 89 -16.59 8.01 -14.51
N ASP A 90 -15.98 8.84 -15.33
CA ASP A 90 -14.56 9.17 -15.37
C ASP A 90 -13.90 9.05 -13.99
N ILE A 91 -13.34 7.91 -13.73
CA ILE A 91 -12.31 7.79 -12.70
C ILE A 91 -11.08 8.25 -13.44
N SER A 92 -10.68 9.50 -13.23
CA SER A 92 -9.35 9.94 -13.60
C SER A 92 -8.39 9.03 -12.83
N TRP A 93 -7.84 8.02 -13.49
CA TRP A 93 -6.74 7.27 -12.95
C TRP A 93 -5.57 8.23 -12.92
N SER A 94 -5.21 8.73 -11.72
CA SER A 94 -3.87 9.23 -11.55
C SER A 94 -2.96 8.00 -11.72
N ASP A 95 -1.91 8.12 -12.51
CA ASP A 95 -0.89 7.05 -12.66
C ASP A 95 -0.07 6.85 -11.36
N GLU A 96 -0.51 7.44 -10.26
CA GLU A 96 0.10 7.34 -8.96
C GLU A 96 -0.29 6.02 -8.29
N THR A 97 0.70 5.14 -8.19
CA THR A 97 0.57 3.91 -7.42
C THR A 97 0.83 4.21 -5.96
N ILE A 98 -0.18 4.01 -5.09
CA ILE A 98 -0.04 4.10 -3.64
C ILE A 98 0.05 2.72 -3.00
N ARG A 99 0.90 2.58 -1.99
CA ARG A 99 1.02 1.38 -1.17
C ARG A 99 -0.07 1.40 -0.09
N VAL A 100 -0.79 0.29 0.07
CA VAL A 100 -1.96 0.23 0.99
C VAL A 100 -1.69 -0.70 2.18
N GLY A 101 -0.88 -1.75 2.02
CA GLY A 101 -0.78 -2.90 2.93
C GLY A 101 -0.62 -2.55 4.42
N VAL A 102 0.58 -2.11 4.82
CA VAL A 102 0.92 -1.86 6.24
C VAL A 102 0.11 -0.71 6.83
N THR A 103 -0.05 0.39 6.10
CA THR A 103 -0.77 1.57 6.57
C THR A 103 -2.26 1.29 6.79
N TYR A 104 -2.90 0.57 5.87
CA TYR A 104 -4.29 0.14 6.04
C TYR A 104 -4.46 -0.78 7.24
N ALA A 105 -3.59 -1.79 7.37
CA ALA A 105 -3.64 -2.72 8.50
C ALA A 105 -3.44 -2.00 9.84
N ALA A 106 -2.43 -1.12 9.94
CA ALA A 106 -2.18 -0.32 11.13
C ALA A 106 -3.36 0.58 11.49
N TRP A 107 -3.92 1.28 10.49
CA TRP A 107 -5.05 2.17 10.70
C TRP A 107 -6.31 1.43 11.15
N LYS A 108 -6.67 0.34 10.47
CA LYS A 108 -7.85 -0.46 10.83
C LYS A 108 -7.70 -1.17 12.19
N THR A 109 -6.49 -1.57 12.53
CA THR A 109 -6.20 -2.09 13.87
C THR A 109 -6.38 -1.00 14.93
N ALA A 110 -5.85 0.20 14.68
CA ALA A 110 -6.00 1.32 15.62
C ALA A 110 -7.47 1.74 15.80
N GLU A 111 -8.28 1.75 14.75
CA GLU A 111 -9.73 1.97 14.84
C GLU A 111 -10.41 0.87 15.68
N LYS A 112 -10.13 -0.40 15.38
CA LYS A 112 -10.70 -1.56 16.08
C LYS A 112 -10.35 -1.56 17.58
N MET A 113 -9.11 -1.23 17.90
CA MET A 113 -8.58 -1.19 19.27
C MET A 113 -8.86 0.14 19.98
N LYS A 114 -9.58 1.05 19.33
CA LYS A 114 -9.89 2.40 19.86
C LYS A 114 -8.64 3.26 20.16
N ILE A 115 -7.50 2.95 19.56
CA ILE A 115 -6.25 3.72 19.68
C ILE A 115 -6.44 5.10 19.05
N LEU A 116 -7.03 5.17 17.85
CA LEU A 116 -7.28 6.44 17.19
C LEU A 116 -8.23 7.34 17.99
N ASP A 117 -9.31 6.76 18.54
CA ASP A 117 -10.26 7.49 19.38
C ASP A 117 -9.57 8.10 20.61
N ASP A 118 -8.69 7.34 21.27
CA ASP A 118 -7.96 7.80 22.45
C ASP A 118 -6.90 8.86 22.12
N LEU A 119 -6.18 8.67 20.99
CA LEU A 119 -5.23 9.67 20.49
C LEU A 119 -5.91 10.99 20.14
N THR A 120 -7.02 10.94 19.43
CA THR A 120 -7.75 12.15 19.02
C THR A 120 -8.40 12.85 20.21
N ALA A 121 -8.91 12.10 21.19
CA ALA A 121 -9.50 12.66 22.39
C ALA A 121 -8.48 13.43 23.25
N VAL A 122 -7.23 12.93 23.36
CA VAL A 122 -6.20 13.53 24.22
C VAL A 122 -5.39 14.61 23.48
N PHE A 123 -4.97 14.33 22.26
CA PHE A 123 -4.06 15.21 21.51
C PHE A 123 -4.78 16.15 20.53
N GLY A 124 -6.09 15.95 20.33
CA GLY A 124 -6.89 16.61 19.31
C GLY A 124 -6.83 15.87 17.97
N GLU A 125 -7.83 16.09 17.12
CA GLU A 125 -8.05 15.35 15.87
C GLU A 125 -6.81 15.34 14.98
N GLU A 126 -6.24 16.47 14.68
CA GLU A 126 -5.08 16.60 13.81
C GLU A 126 -3.85 15.88 14.37
N LYS A 127 -3.44 16.20 15.60
CA LYS A 127 -2.24 15.61 16.20
C LYS A 127 -2.39 14.11 16.43
N GLY A 128 -3.56 13.65 16.87
CA GLY A 128 -3.84 12.22 17.08
C GLY A 128 -3.68 11.42 15.80
N ARG A 129 -4.19 11.93 14.69
CA ARG A 129 -4.01 11.30 13.36
C ARG A 129 -2.55 11.27 12.91
N TYR A 130 -1.80 12.38 13.10
CA TYR A 130 -0.37 12.40 12.78
C TYR A 130 0.45 11.46 13.67
N LEU A 131 0.12 11.30 14.95
CA LEU A 131 0.78 10.33 15.83
C LEU A 131 0.55 8.90 15.34
N LEU A 132 -0.66 8.56 14.90
CA LEU A 132 -0.94 7.26 14.31
C LEU A 132 -0.21 7.08 12.98
N ALA A 133 -0.16 8.11 12.13
CA ALA A 133 0.58 8.06 10.86
C ALA A 133 2.09 7.87 11.08
N LEU A 134 2.67 8.52 12.10
CA LEU A 134 4.08 8.35 12.48
C LEU A 134 4.35 6.93 13.00
N ALA A 135 3.41 6.34 13.75
CA ALA A 135 3.50 4.94 14.17
C ALA A 135 3.46 4.01 12.97
N ALA A 136 2.54 4.23 12.03
CA ALA A 136 2.46 3.46 10.78
C ALA A 136 3.73 3.61 9.92
N TYR A 137 4.32 4.81 9.86
CA TYR A 137 5.62 5.05 9.23
C TYR A 137 6.72 4.18 9.83
N LYS A 138 6.80 4.10 11.14
CA LYS A 138 7.79 3.23 11.82
C LYS A 138 7.53 1.75 11.57
N LEU A 139 6.29 1.30 11.53
CA LEU A 139 5.91 -0.08 11.21
C LEU A 139 6.25 -0.46 9.77
N ASP A 140 6.16 0.49 8.83
CA ASP A 140 6.52 0.30 7.41
C ASP A 140 8.05 0.40 7.16
N GLY A 141 8.86 0.36 8.21
CA GLY A 141 10.32 0.46 8.10
C GLY A 141 10.85 1.88 7.94
N GLY A 142 10.05 2.89 8.24
CA GLY A 142 10.42 4.30 8.09
C GLY A 142 11.64 4.70 8.92
N GLY A 143 12.57 5.38 8.27
CA GLY A 143 13.83 5.84 8.83
C GLY A 143 13.76 7.23 9.47
N ALA A 144 14.57 8.16 8.97
CA ALA A 144 14.61 9.54 9.45
C ALA A 144 13.29 10.29 9.17
N MET A 145 12.92 11.21 10.07
CA MET A 145 11.67 11.99 9.94
C MET A 145 11.63 12.90 8.70
N MET A 146 12.77 13.25 8.15
CA MET A 146 12.85 14.02 6.90
C MET A 146 12.24 13.30 5.70
N ASN A 147 12.14 11.96 5.74
CA ASN A 147 11.57 11.14 4.67
C ASN A 147 10.06 10.91 4.87
N PHE A 148 9.47 11.45 5.93
CA PHE A 148 8.05 11.22 6.23
C PHE A 148 7.11 11.82 5.18
N GLU A 149 7.43 13.01 4.66
CA GLU A 149 6.66 13.70 3.63
C GLU A 149 6.55 12.87 2.35
N ASP A 150 7.69 12.40 1.83
CA ASP A 150 7.74 11.55 0.63
C ASP A 150 7.05 10.21 0.84
N TRP A 151 7.15 9.66 2.06
CA TRP A 151 6.47 8.42 2.40
C TRP A 151 4.95 8.59 2.42
N VAL A 152 4.43 9.67 3.02
CA VAL A 152 2.98 9.96 3.05
C VAL A 152 2.41 10.08 1.64
N ALA A 153 3.14 10.70 0.71
CA ALA A 153 2.72 10.84 -0.68
C ALA A 153 2.60 9.50 -1.43
N GLN A 154 3.21 8.42 -0.91
CA GLN A 154 3.27 7.10 -1.55
C GLN A 154 2.39 6.03 -0.90
N VAL A 155 1.72 6.35 0.20
CA VAL A 155 0.95 5.36 0.98
C VAL A 155 -0.49 5.78 1.16
N TRP A 156 -1.36 4.81 1.41
CA TRP A 156 -2.73 5.10 1.80
C TRP A 156 -2.78 5.53 3.27
N LEU A 157 -3.22 6.76 3.50
CA LEU A 157 -3.54 7.28 4.83
C LEU A 157 -4.77 8.18 4.70
N PRO A 158 -5.82 8.01 5.52
CA PRO A 158 -7.00 8.87 5.46
C PRO A 158 -6.71 10.22 6.11
N ASP A 159 -6.96 11.30 5.36
CA ASP A 159 -6.91 12.69 5.83
C ASP A 159 -5.56 13.09 6.47
N ILE A 160 -4.45 12.59 5.93
CA ILE A 160 -3.10 12.98 6.33
C ILE A 160 -2.43 13.72 5.17
N GLU A 161 -2.17 15.00 5.39
CA GLU A 161 -1.41 15.84 4.47
C GLU A 161 0.11 15.58 4.62
N PRO A 162 0.90 15.55 3.55
CA PRO A 162 2.35 15.47 3.64
C PRO A 162 2.93 16.66 4.44
N ARG A 163 3.85 16.37 5.36
CA ARG A 163 4.56 17.38 6.15
C ARG A 163 6.05 17.08 6.20
N ASP A 164 6.84 18.10 5.99
CA ASP A 164 8.29 18.04 6.13
C ASP A 164 8.73 17.70 7.56
N GLY A 165 9.95 17.22 7.71
CA GLY A 165 10.49 16.80 9.00
C GLY A 165 10.54 17.92 10.05
N ARG A 166 10.63 19.19 9.65
CA ARG A 166 10.60 20.35 10.55
C ARG A 166 9.21 20.50 11.15
N ARG A 167 8.15 20.48 10.34
CA ARG A 167 6.76 20.58 10.81
C ARG A 167 6.38 19.41 11.71
N ILE A 168 6.89 18.21 11.43
CA ILE A 168 6.71 17.06 12.32
C ILE A 168 7.44 17.29 13.65
N SER A 169 8.66 17.79 13.64
CA SER A 169 9.39 18.14 14.88
C SER A 169 8.69 19.22 15.70
N GLU A 170 8.14 20.24 15.05
CA GLU A 170 7.33 21.29 15.70
C GLU A 170 6.03 20.73 16.29
N LEU A 171 5.40 19.73 15.65
CA LEU A 171 4.23 19.03 16.18
C LEU A 171 4.60 18.24 17.43
N LEU A 172 5.66 17.44 17.36
CA LEU A 172 6.13 16.61 18.49
C LEU A 172 6.57 17.46 19.68
N ALA A 173 7.22 18.61 19.47
CA ALA A 173 7.65 19.51 20.52
C ALA A 173 6.49 20.16 21.33
N LYS A 174 5.27 20.11 20.80
CA LYS A 174 4.06 20.61 21.48
C LYS A 174 3.34 19.54 22.30
N LEU A 175 3.85 18.32 22.32
CA LEU A 175 3.29 17.25 23.15
C LEU A 175 3.82 17.37 24.57
N THR A 176 2.97 17.08 25.54
CA THR A 176 3.32 17.18 26.96
C THR A 176 3.28 15.83 27.65
N VAL A 177 4.05 15.66 28.73
CA VAL A 177 4.02 14.44 29.54
C VAL A 177 2.61 14.15 30.05
N THR A 178 1.89 15.17 30.53
CA THR A 178 0.51 15.03 30.99
C THR A 178 -0.43 14.45 29.93
N GLN A 179 -0.26 14.84 28.66
CA GLN A 179 -1.06 14.25 27.59
C GLN A 179 -0.76 12.75 27.40
N PHE A 180 0.50 12.34 27.54
CA PHE A 180 0.84 10.92 27.47
C PHE A 180 0.29 10.13 28.67
N GLU A 181 0.34 10.72 29.88
CA GLU A 181 -0.26 10.13 31.08
C GLU A 181 -1.77 9.96 30.90
N GLU A 182 -2.48 10.98 30.39
CA GLU A 182 -3.91 10.89 30.08
C GLU A 182 -4.22 9.83 29.00
N TYR A 183 -3.39 9.75 27.96
CA TYR A 183 -3.55 8.73 26.94
C TYR A 183 -3.40 7.32 27.52
N TYR A 184 -2.35 7.06 28.30
CA TYR A 184 -2.14 5.75 28.90
C TYR A 184 -3.19 5.40 29.95
N LYS A 185 -3.69 6.40 30.70
CA LYS A 185 -4.85 6.18 31.58
C LYS A 185 -6.05 5.67 30.79
N LYS A 186 -6.40 6.30 29.69
CA LYS A 186 -7.51 5.82 28.82
C LYS A 186 -7.26 4.39 28.31
N ARG A 187 -6.03 4.06 27.95
CA ARG A 187 -5.67 2.68 27.51
C ARG A 187 -5.84 1.68 28.63
N TYR A 188 -5.41 2.01 29.83
CA TYR A 188 -5.56 1.17 31.02
C TYR A 188 -7.05 1.00 31.41
N ASP A 189 -7.82 2.08 31.43
CA ASP A 189 -9.25 2.04 31.73
C ASP A 189 -10.00 1.10 30.78
N ARG A 190 -9.70 1.15 29.49
CA ARG A 190 -10.26 0.21 28.50
C ARG A 190 -9.90 -1.25 28.76
N ALA A 191 -8.67 -1.51 29.20
CA ALA A 191 -8.26 -2.88 29.57
C ALA A 191 -9.00 -3.34 30.82
N ASN A 192 -9.14 -2.46 31.80
CA ASN A 192 -9.82 -2.71 33.05
C ASN A 192 -11.34 -2.98 32.84
N GLU A 193 -12.00 -2.21 32.00
CA GLU A 193 -13.40 -2.43 31.62
C GLU A 193 -13.62 -3.80 30.96
N ARG A 194 -12.71 -4.20 30.05
CA ARG A 194 -12.80 -5.50 29.35
C ARG A 194 -12.64 -6.69 30.29
N GLN A 195 -11.89 -6.55 31.37
CA GLN A 195 -11.55 -7.63 32.31
C GLN A 195 -12.28 -7.54 33.66
N ALA A 196 -13.34 -6.74 33.73
CA ALA A 196 -14.12 -6.57 34.97
C ALA A 196 -13.27 -6.23 36.22
N GLY A 197 -12.22 -5.42 36.01
CA GLY A 197 -11.40 -4.89 37.10
C GLY A 197 -10.16 -5.71 37.50
N ALA A 198 -9.86 -6.81 36.79
CA ALA A 198 -8.73 -7.68 37.13
C ALA A 198 -7.70 -7.76 36.01
N VAL A 199 -7.00 -6.65 35.70
CA VAL A 199 -5.99 -6.58 34.63
C VAL A 199 -4.69 -7.24 35.08
N THR A 200 -4.23 -8.25 34.33
CA THR A 200 -2.90 -8.82 34.49
C THR A 200 -1.92 -8.09 33.56
N LEU A 201 -0.87 -7.52 34.13
CA LEU A 201 0.11 -6.74 33.39
C LEU A 201 1.37 -7.53 33.09
N SER A 202 1.86 -7.39 31.87
CA SER A 202 3.16 -7.88 31.42
C SER A 202 4.09 -6.70 31.19
N PHE A 203 5.31 -6.78 31.74
CA PHE A 203 6.34 -5.76 31.61
C PHE A 203 7.47 -6.29 30.73
N ASP A 204 7.85 -5.54 29.71
CA ASP A 204 9.01 -5.83 28.88
C ASP A 204 9.82 -4.56 28.61
N SER A 205 11.14 -4.71 28.50
CA SER A 205 12.04 -3.59 28.27
C SER A 205 12.91 -3.79 27.04
N THR A 206 13.22 -2.69 26.39
CA THR A 206 14.22 -2.64 25.32
C THR A 206 15.14 -1.45 25.52
N SER A 207 16.29 -1.46 24.83
CA SER A 207 17.21 -0.33 24.77
C SER A 207 17.29 0.20 23.36
N ILE A 208 17.32 1.52 23.21
CA ILE A 208 17.45 2.23 21.95
C ILE A 208 18.80 2.92 21.95
N SER A 209 19.74 2.44 21.12
CA SER A 209 21.06 3.04 20.97
C SER A 209 20.98 4.37 20.22
N THR A 210 21.77 5.36 20.65
CA THR A 210 21.71 6.71 20.06
C THR A 210 23.09 7.34 19.93
N TYR A 211 23.30 8.06 18.84
CA TYR A 211 24.46 8.95 18.64
C TYR A 211 24.24 10.34 19.25
N SER A 212 23.04 10.62 19.72
CA SER A 212 22.73 11.96 20.27
C SER A 212 23.55 12.26 21.51
N THR A 213 24.07 13.47 21.58
CA THR A 213 24.74 14.01 22.77
C THR A 213 23.83 14.88 23.63
N THR A 214 22.60 15.15 23.17
CA THR A 214 21.67 16.09 23.80
C THR A 214 20.53 15.39 24.56
N ILE A 215 20.35 14.07 24.40
CA ILE A 215 19.36 13.31 25.15
C ILE A 215 19.91 13.06 26.56
N THR A 216 19.25 13.59 27.58
CA THR A 216 19.68 13.53 28.98
C THR A 216 19.69 12.10 29.51
N ASP A 217 18.71 11.29 29.14
CA ASP A 217 18.57 9.90 29.58
C ASP A 217 19.44 8.91 28.78
N ALA A 218 20.24 9.42 27.82
CA ALA A 218 21.17 8.59 27.10
C ALA A 218 22.43 8.33 27.94
N ALA A 219 22.60 7.10 28.38
CA ALA A 219 23.71 6.65 29.22
C ALA A 219 24.32 5.32 28.71
N TRP A 220 25.50 4.99 29.23
CA TRP A 220 26.11 3.72 28.97
C TRP A 220 25.44 2.62 29.82
N GLY A 221 25.06 1.51 29.19
CA GLY A 221 24.40 0.39 29.84
C GLY A 221 24.54 -0.90 29.05
N HIS A 222 23.68 -1.87 29.28
CA HIS A 222 23.65 -3.12 28.53
C HIS A 222 22.86 -2.98 27.23
N ALA A 223 23.48 -2.36 26.22
CA ALA A 223 22.84 -2.13 24.94
C ALA A 223 22.55 -3.45 24.20
N LYS A 224 21.29 -3.67 23.83
CA LYS A 224 20.87 -4.83 23.05
C LYS A 224 21.24 -4.70 21.55
N GLN A 225 21.35 -3.48 21.04
CA GLN A 225 21.59 -3.21 19.62
C GLN A 225 23.04 -2.90 19.29
N ASN A 226 23.63 -1.91 19.96
CA ASN A 226 25.02 -1.52 19.77
C ASN A 226 25.70 -1.15 21.10
N PRO A 227 26.61 -1.99 21.60
CA PRO A 227 27.30 -1.75 22.88
C PRO A 227 28.28 -0.57 22.84
N GLU A 228 28.64 -0.07 21.66
CA GLU A 228 29.54 1.06 21.48
C GLU A 228 28.83 2.42 21.54
N LEU A 229 27.53 2.43 21.79
CA LEU A 229 26.72 3.64 21.85
C LEU A 229 26.03 3.78 23.20
N ARG A 230 25.79 5.04 23.61
CA ARG A 230 24.85 5.33 24.69
C ARG A 230 23.45 4.89 24.28
N GLN A 231 22.62 4.56 25.24
CA GLN A 231 21.26 4.08 25.03
C GLN A 231 20.28 4.79 25.94
N VAL A 232 19.03 4.82 25.53
CA VAL A 232 17.87 5.09 26.38
C VAL A 232 17.13 3.77 26.55
N ASN A 233 16.78 3.44 27.78
CA ASN A 233 15.94 2.29 28.03
C ASN A 233 14.47 2.66 27.91
N TYR A 234 13.67 1.71 27.43
CA TYR A 234 12.26 1.90 27.19
C TYR A 234 11.49 0.69 27.69
N MET A 235 10.62 0.88 28.65
CA MET A 235 9.75 -0.16 29.17
C MET A 235 8.35 0.00 28.61
N VAL A 236 7.77 -1.13 28.19
CA VAL A 236 6.39 -1.23 27.72
C VAL A 236 5.63 -2.13 28.67
N VAL A 237 4.45 -1.68 29.09
CA VAL A 237 3.52 -2.43 29.92
C VAL A 237 2.30 -2.77 29.07
N CYS A 238 2.03 -4.07 28.96
CA CYS A 238 0.90 -4.57 28.19
C CYS A 238 -0.12 -5.24 29.10
N ASP A 239 -1.37 -5.10 28.76
CA ASP A 239 -2.41 -6.01 29.23
C ASP A 239 -2.12 -7.43 28.68
N HIS A 240 -1.89 -8.37 29.57
CA HIS A 240 -1.49 -9.74 29.21
C HIS A 240 -2.56 -10.47 28.36
N ALA A 241 -3.83 -10.18 28.56
CA ALA A 241 -4.91 -10.85 27.88
C ALA A 241 -5.11 -10.37 26.44
N SER A 242 -4.98 -9.08 26.17
CA SER A 242 -5.21 -8.48 24.85
C SER A 242 -3.92 -8.15 24.09
N GLY A 243 -2.79 -8.02 24.78
CA GLY A 243 -1.54 -7.48 24.22
C GLY A 243 -1.57 -5.96 24.04
N ASP A 244 -2.62 -5.26 24.48
CA ASP A 244 -2.70 -3.81 24.39
C ASP A 244 -1.63 -3.14 25.24
N VAL A 245 -0.91 -2.18 24.67
CA VAL A 245 0.00 -1.32 25.44
C VAL A 245 -0.83 -0.37 26.30
N VAL A 246 -0.72 -0.50 27.62
CA VAL A 246 -1.44 0.31 28.59
C VAL A 246 -0.55 1.35 29.27
N TYR A 247 0.77 1.21 29.17
CA TYR A 247 1.73 2.19 29.65
C TYR A 247 3.07 2.02 28.94
N ALA A 248 3.82 3.09 28.79
CA ALA A 248 5.20 3.05 28.33
C ALA A 248 6.02 4.17 28.97
N TYR A 249 7.29 3.88 29.27
CA TYR A 249 8.16 4.79 29.97
C TYR A 249 9.60 4.70 29.44
N ALA A 250 10.18 5.85 29.10
CA ALA A 250 11.58 5.98 28.75
C ALA A 250 12.38 6.36 30.01
N TYR A 251 13.55 5.76 30.20
CA TYR A 251 14.38 6.00 31.37
C TYR A 251 15.87 5.87 31.03
N ASP A 252 16.72 6.33 31.94
CA ASP A 252 18.17 6.39 31.79
C ASP A 252 18.75 5.01 31.40
N GLY A 253 19.60 5.01 30.40
CA GLY A 253 20.18 3.79 29.82
C GLY A 253 21.08 2.97 30.77
N SER A 254 21.54 3.58 31.88
CA SER A 254 22.34 2.90 32.91
C SER A 254 21.53 2.16 33.97
N ILE A 255 20.21 2.45 34.04
CA ILE A 255 19.33 1.89 35.09
C ILE A 255 18.90 0.48 34.70
N ASN A 256 19.03 -0.46 35.63
CA ASN A 256 18.55 -1.83 35.46
C ASN A 256 17.02 -1.89 35.52
N ASP A 257 16.41 -2.74 34.70
CA ASP A 257 14.96 -2.92 34.61
C ASP A 257 14.29 -3.24 35.96
N LYS A 258 14.95 -4.05 36.78
CA LYS A 258 14.43 -4.38 38.13
C LYS A 258 14.40 -3.19 39.06
N ALA A 259 15.32 -2.25 38.89
CA ALA A 259 15.40 -1.06 39.73
C ALA A 259 14.30 -0.03 39.38
N ILE A 260 13.92 0.08 38.13
CA ILE A 260 12.92 1.05 37.66
C ILE A 260 11.48 0.54 37.83
N LEU A 261 11.25 -0.76 37.91
CA LEU A 261 9.92 -1.36 37.98
C LEU A 261 9.02 -0.82 39.08
N PRO A 262 9.48 -0.67 40.32
CA PRO A 262 8.66 -0.05 41.38
C PRO A 262 8.23 1.39 41.04
N THR A 263 9.12 2.17 40.44
CA THR A 263 8.81 3.57 40.05
C THR A 263 7.73 3.60 38.99
N ILE A 264 7.81 2.76 37.96
CA ILE A 264 6.83 2.66 36.90
C ILE A 264 5.47 2.24 37.44
N TYR A 265 5.45 1.25 38.34
CA TYR A 265 4.24 0.80 39.01
C TYR A 265 3.56 1.91 39.79
N LEU A 266 4.34 2.68 40.57
CA LEU A 266 3.82 3.84 41.32
C LEU A 266 3.29 4.95 40.42
N GLN A 267 3.97 5.25 39.32
CA GLN A 267 3.50 6.23 38.34
C GLN A 267 2.18 5.80 37.69
N MET A 268 2.05 4.52 37.30
CA MET A 268 0.79 4.00 36.81
C MET A 268 -0.35 4.11 37.82
N GLN A 269 -0.09 3.86 39.09
CA GLN A 269 -1.08 4.04 40.17
C GLN A 269 -1.46 5.50 40.40
N SER A 270 -0.52 6.44 40.30
CA SER A 270 -0.79 7.86 40.50
C SER A 270 -1.54 8.49 39.32
N ALA A 271 -1.45 7.90 38.14
CA ALA A 271 -2.18 8.35 36.95
C ALA A 271 -3.62 7.80 36.89
N ASN A 272 -3.95 6.81 37.72
CA ASN A 272 -5.28 6.19 37.84
C ASN A 272 -6.01 6.68 39.08
#